data_23113014963ca35c47e608374e3818f3
#
_entry.id   23113014963ca35c47e608374e3818f3
#
_cell.length_a   1.000
_cell.length_b   1.000
_cell.length_c   1.000
_cell.angle_alpha   90.00
_cell.angle_beta   90.00
_cell.angle_gamma   90.00
#
_symmetry.space_group_name_H-M   'P 1'
#
loop_
_entity.id
_entity.type
_entity.pdbx_description
1 polymer ?
#
loop_
_entity_poly.entity_id
_entity_poly.type
_entity_poly.pdbx_seq_one_letter_code
_entity_poly.pdbx_strand_id
1 'polypeptide(L)'
;MMDAQVQAHPLDVADHLAVACQRWNKRRAIYRPAGEPFDPSRCSVQPIEEAQAKAFVVSMHYSGTYPAARFRAGVFIKERFARERLAGVGVFSVPMNQKVVPRYFPGLTPNEGIELGRLVLSDELAANAESWALARMRRLLSKALPEVRGIVAYCDPVERRDERGELVKRGHIGTIYKASNATYQGRSSARTLWMA
;
A
#
# COMPACT_ATOMS: atom_id res chain seq x y z
N MET A 1 -7.66 36.88 7.53
CA MET A 1 -7.71 35.45 7.17
C MET A 1 -6.93 35.31 5.88
N MET A 2 -5.70 34.83 5.98
CA MET A 2 -4.84 34.61 4.80
C MET A 2 -4.89 33.12 4.49
N ASP A 3 -5.47 32.78 3.34
CA ASP A 3 -5.39 31.45 2.76
C ASP A 3 -3.94 31.19 2.35
N ALA A 4 -3.27 30.29 3.10
CA ALA A 4 -1.99 29.76 2.70
C ALA A 4 -2.21 28.73 1.58
N GLN A 5 -2.22 29.19 0.35
CA GLN A 5 -2.07 28.33 -0.83
C GLN A 5 -0.65 27.76 -0.82
N VAL A 6 -0.50 26.49 -0.41
CA VAL A 6 0.73 25.73 -0.63
C VAL A 6 0.82 25.45 -2.15
N GLN A 7 1.51 26.32 -2.87
CA GLN A 7 1.92 26.06 -4.24
C GLN A 7 3.06 25.03 -4.19
N ALA A 8 2.77 23.80 -4.58
CA ALA A 8 3.83 22.82 -4.85
C ALA A 8 4.66 23.28 -6.05
N HIS A 9 5.96 23.41 -5.86
CA HIS A 9 6.88 23.84 -6.89
C HIS A 9 6.92 22.80 -8.03
N PRO A 10 6.83 23.18 -9.33
CA PRO A 10 6.81 22.23 -10.45
C PRO A 10 8.03 21.30 -10.55
N LEU A 11 9.18 21.72 -10.01
CA LEU A 11 10.41 20.92 -9.97
C LEU A 11 10.36 19.75 -8.98
N ASP A 12 9.59 19.87 -7.90
CA ASP A 12 9.41 18.76 -6.94
C ASP A 12 8.63 17.58 -7.52
N VAL A 13 7.74 17.83 -8.46
CA VAL A 13 6.93 16.78 -9.10
C VAL A 13 7.76 15.95 -10.08
N ALA A 14 8.71 16.58 -10.78
CA ALA A 14 9.60 15.91 -11.74
C ALA A 14 10.64 15.01 -11.02
N ASP A 15 11.21 15.47 -9.91
CA ASP A 15 12.13 14.68 -9.08
C ASP A 15 11.42 13.51 -8.37
N HIS A 16 10.13 13.63 -8.08
CA HIS A 16 9.33 12.54 -7.52
C HIS A 16 8.93 11.47 -8.55
N LEU A 17 8.97 11.79 -9.84
CA LEU A 17 8.82 10.83 -10.94
C LEU A 17 10.11 10.07 -11.25
N ALA A 18 11.24 10.59 -10.85
CA ALA A 18 12.51 9.90 -10.90
C ALA A 18 12.62 8.88 -9.75
N VAL A 19 11.69 7.89 -9.72
CA VAL A 19 12.16 6.56 -9.77
C VAL A 19 12.72 6.09 -8.44
N ALA A 20 11.96 6.26 -7.34
CA ALA A 20 12.27 5.58 -6.10
C ALA A 20 11.08 4.75 -5.62
N CYS A 21 11.29 3.47 -5.35
CA CYS A 21 10.30 2.61 -4.73
C CYS A 21 10.31 2.80 -3.23
N GLN A 22 9.14 3.04 -2.65
CA GLN A 22 8.98 3.23 -1.22
C GLN A 22 9.00 1.88 -0.50
N ARG A 23 9.81 1.81 0.56
CA ARG A 23 9.90 0.67 1.48
C ARG A 23 9.67 1.17 2.90
N TRP A 24 9.52 0.23 3.82
CA TRP A 24 9.24 0.54 5.20
C TRP A 24 10.24 -0.14 6.13
N ASN A 25 10.73 0.63 7.11
CA ASN A 25 11.52 0.13 8.22
C ASN A 25 11.13 0.91 9.49
N LYS A 26 10.68 0.19 10.52
CA LYS A 26 10.33 0.77 11.83
C LYS A 26 9.47 2.04 11.72
N ARG A 27 8.40 1.98 10.90
CA ARG A 27 7.43 3.07 10.68
C ARG A 27 7.96 4.30 9.93
N ARG A 28 9.16 4.23 9.33
CA ARG A 28 9.70 5.25 8.43
C ARG A 28 9.81 4.73 7.01
N ALA A 29 9.56 5.61 6.06
CA ALA A 29 9.74 5.29 4.66
C ALA A 29 11.22 5.37 4.28
N ILE A 30 11.66 4.37 3.53
CA ILE A 30 12.96 4.31 2.87
C ILE A 30 12.71 4.28 1.37
N TYR A 31 13.56 4.93 0.60
CA TYR A 31 13.41 5.05 -0.85
C TYR A 31 14.57 4.35 -1.55
N ARG A 32 14.23 3.34 -2.36
CA ARG A 32 15.21 2.57 -3.15
C ARG A 32 15.17 2.97 -4.60
N PRO A 33 16.31 3.00 -5.31
CA PRO A 33 16.34 3.27 -6.75
C PRO A 33 15.48 2.27 -7.52
N ALA A 34 14.66 2.73 -8.45
CA ALA A 34 13.77 1.85 -9.22
C ALA A 34 14.50 0.97 -10.25
N GLY A 35 15.76 1.23 -10.52
CA GLY A 35 16.58 0.43 -11.43
C GLY A 35 17.16 -0.85 -10.81
N GLU A 36 16.94 -1.10 -9.52
CA GLU A 36 17.44 -2.34 -8.89
C GLU A 36 16.79 -3.58 -9.51
N PRO A 37 17.57 -4.59 -9.90
CA PRO A 37 17.04 -5.83 -10.42
C PRO A 37 16.29 -6.56 -9.29
N PHE A 38 15.04 -6.94 -9.56
CA PHE A 38 14.23 -7.77 -8.68
C PHE A 38 14.24 -9.23 -9.19
N ASP A 39 14.72 -10.15 -8.36
CA ASP A 39 14.67 -11.57 -8.64
C ASP A 39 13.43 -12.23 -8.00
N PRO A 40 12.37 -12.50 -8.78
CA PRO A 40 11.15 -13.10 -8.25
C PRO A 40 11.33 -14.57 -7.83
N SER A 41 12.38 -15.26 -8.26
CA SER A 41 12.64 -16.67 -7.90
C SER A 41 12.99 -16.81 -6.41
N ARG A 42 13.53 -15.76 -5.82
CA ARG A 42 13.89 -15.69 -4.41
C ARG A 42 12.73 -15.29 -3.50
N CYS A 43 11.54 -15.10 -4.06
CA CYS A 43 10.38 -14.65 -3.28
C CYS A 43 9.19 -15.59 -3.49
N SER A 44 8.30 -15.61 -2.51
CA SER A 44 6.99 -16.24 -2.59
C SER A 44 5.91 -15.30 -2.05
N VAL A 45 4.66 -15.53 -2.47
CA VAL A 45 3.49 -14.81 -1.90
C VAL A 45 2.46 -15.86 -1.51
N GLN A 46 2.00 -15.79 -0.27
CA GLN A 46 1.03 -16.76 0.27
C GLN A 46 0.09 -16.09 1.28
N PRO A 47 -1.13 -16.63 1.49
CA PRO A 47 -2.00 -16.17 2.56
C PRO A 47 -1.31 -16.33 3.91
N ILE A 48 -1.58 -15.42 4.84
CA ILE A 48 -1.00 -15.45 6.19
C ILE A 48 -2.08 -15.22 7.26
N GLU A 49 -1.76 -15.62 8.48
CA GLU A 49 -2.63 -15.41 9.62
C GLU A 49 -2.73 -13.93 10.01
N GLU A 50 -3.87 -13.53 10.57
CA GLU A 50 -4.12 -12.13 10.94
C GLU A 50 -3.13 -11.61 11.97
N ALA A 51 -2.79 -12.41 12.95
CA ALA A 51 -1.83 -12.03 13.98
C ALA A 51 -0.47 -11.66 13.36
N GLN A 52 0.00 -12.45 12.39
CA GLN A 52 1.26 -12.21 11.69
C GLN A 52 1.19 -10.95 10.82
N ALA A 53 0.09 -10.78 10.07
CA ALA A 53 -0.11 -9.60 9.23
C ALA A 53 -0.20 -8.33 10.08
N LYS A 54 -0.95 -8.36 11.18
CA LYS A 54 -1.14 -7.22 12.08
C LYS A 54 0.18 -6.83 12.75
N ALA A 55 0.93 -7.80 13.27
CA ALA A 55 2.23 -7.53 13.90
C ALA A 55 3.19 -6.85 12.92
N PHE A 56 3.29 -7.34 11.68
CA PHE A 56 4.14 -6.77 10.65
C PHE A 56 3.70 -5.35 10.28
N VAL A 57 2.41 -5.14 9.96
CA VAL A 57 1.89 -3.84 9.53
C VAL A 57 2.04 -2.78 10.63
N VAL A 58 1.70 -3.10 11.87
CA VAL A 58 1.78 -2.15 13.00
C VAL A 58 3.22 -1.76 13.30
N SER A 59 4.17 -2.69 13.18
CA SER A 59 5.59 -2.41 13.42
C SER A 59 6.28 -1.65 12.28
N MET A 60 5.81 -1.83 11.05
CA MET A 60 6.51 -1.32 9.86
C MET A 60 5.85 -0.07 9.25
N HIS A 61 4.52 0.01 9.20
CA HIS A 61 3.81 1.09 8.52
C HIS A 61 3.69 2.35 9.40
N TYR A 62 3.87 3.53 8.80
CA TYR A 62 3.86 4.81 9.52
C TYR A 62 2.61 5.07 10.37
N SER A 63 1.44 4.60 9.92
CA SER A 63 0.19 4.82 10.66
C SER A 63 0.09 4.01 11.95
N GLY A 64 0.88 2.93 12.09
CA GLY A 64 0.80 2.03 13.24
C GLY A 64 -0.57 1.38 13.45
N THR A 65 -1.45 1.42 12.44
CA THR A 65 -2.82 0.90 12.53
C THR A 65 -3.06 -0.24 11.54
N TYR A 66 -3.99 -1.12 11.90
CA TYR A 66 -4.38 -2.26 11.08
C TYR A 66 -5.87 -2.16 10.72
N PRO A 67 -6.25 -2.27 9.43
CA PRO A 67 -7.65 -2.16 9.02
C PRO A 67 -8.41 -3.46 9.25
N ALA A 68 -9.76 -3.42 9.17
CA ALA A 68 -10.63 -4.59 9.24
C ALA A 68 -10.42 -5.49 8.01
N ALA A 69 -9.52 -6.46 8.13
CA ALA A 69 -9.08 -7.32 7.04
C ALA A 69 -10.14 -8.37 6.65
N ARG A 70 -10.37 -8.53 5.35
CA ARG A 70 -11.09 -9.67 4.77
C ARG A 70 -10.13 -10.71 4.20
N PHE A 71 -9.01 -10.23 3.63
CA PHE A 71 -7.96 -11.07 3.09
C PHE A 71 -6.59 -10.43 3.32
N ARG A 72 -5.58 -11.25 3.52
CA ARG A 72 -4.21 -10.84 3.76
C ARG A 72 -3.23 -11.83 3.15
N ALA A 73 -2.13 -11.31 2.61
CA ALA A 73 -1.07 -12.14 2.05
C ALA A 73 0.30 -11.55 2.41
N GLY A 74 1.23 -12.43 2.69
CA GLY A 74 2.63 -12.11 2.97
C GLY A 74 3.51 -12.32 1.75
N VAL A 75 4.52 -11.46 1.60
CA VAL A 75 5.66 -11.66 0.72
C VAL A 75 6.80 -12.23 1.55
N PHE A 76 7.34 -13.35 1.12
CA PHE A 76 8.44 -14.02 1.81
C PHE A 76 9.68 -14.03 0.95
N ILE A 77 10.84 -13.83 1.58
CA ILE A 77 12.16 -14.02 0.96
C ILE A 77 12.64 -15.42 1.31
N LYS A 78 13.05 -16.16 0.29
CA LYS A 78 13.64 -17.48 0.45
C LYS A 78 15.11 -17.35 0.86
N GLU A 79 15.43 -17.96 1.96
CA GLU A 79 16.80 -18.08 2.44
C GLU A 79 17.38 -19.44 2.02
N ARG A 80 18.65 -19.46 1.60
CA ARG A 80 19.27 -20.66 1.02
C ARG A 80 19.29 -21.85 1.99
N PHE A 81 19.44 -21.59 3.28
CA PHE A 81 19.58 -22.62 4.32
C PHE A 81 18.73 -22.33 5.57
N ALA A 82 17.73 -21.48 5.45
CA ALA A 82 16.87 -21.09 6.55
C ALA A 82 15.39 -21.08 6.14
N ARG A 83 14.50 -20.87 7.11
CA ARG A 83 13.09 -20.68 6.83
C ARG A 83 12.87 -19.40 6.07
N GLU A 84 11.85 -19.39 5.20
CA GLU A 84 11.40 -18.17 4.53
C GLU A 84 11.08 -17.08 5.56
N ARG A 85 11.48 -15.85 5.24
CA ARG A 85 11.27 -14.70 6.12
C ARG A 85 10.24 -13.75 5.53
N LEU A 86 9.26 -13.33 6.35
CA LEU A 86 8.26 -12.35 5.96
C LEU A 86 8.91 -10.99 5.72
N ALA A 87 8.78 -10.48 4.52
CA ALA A 87 9.37 -9.21 4.08
C ALA A 87 8.32 -8.22 3.53
N GLY A 88 7.06 -8.61 3.46
CA GLY A 88 6.00 -7.70 3.04
C GLY A 88 4.61 -8.24 3.35
N VAL A 89 3.64 -7.35 3.47
CA VAL A 89 2.24 -7.70 3.73
C VAL A 89 1.32 -6.82 2.89
N GLY A 90 0.36 -7.46 2.22
CA GLY A 90 -0.82 -6.80 1.65
C GLY A 90 -2.06 -7.15 2.47
N VAL A 91 -2.84 -6.13 2.84
CA VAL A 91 -4.10 -6.29 3.56
C VAL A 91 -5.24 -5.75 2.72
N PHE A 92 -6.16 -6.61 2.39
CA PHE A 92 -7.42 -6.27 1.73
C PHE A 92 -8.52 -6.22 2.78
N SER A 93 -9.10 -5.04 2.94
CA SER A 93 -9.99 -4.71 4.05
C SER A 93 -11.39 -4.32 3.58
N VAL A 94 -12.32 -4.28 4.51
CA VAL A 94 -13.62 -3.67 4.28
C VAL A 94 -13.41 -2.17 4.02
N PRO A 95 -13.97 -1.61 2.94
CA PRO A 95 -13.95 -0.17 2.73
C PRO A 95 -14.61 0.56 3.89
N MET A 96 -14.02 1.66 4.36
CA MET A 96 -14.57 2.43 5.49
C MET A 96 -15.97 2.98 5.24
N ASN A 97 -16.36 3.12 3.97
CA ASN A 97 -17.69 3.56 3.57
C ASN A 97 -18.26 2.56 2.56
N GLN A 98 -19.38 1.95 2.90
CA GLN A 98 -20.06 0.99 2.04
C GLN A 98 -20.51 1.56 0.68
N LYS A 99 -20.66 2.89 0.58
CA LYS A 99 -21.02 3.56 -0.69
C LYS A 99 -19.86 3.63 -1.69
N VAL A 100 -18.63 3.33 -1.26
CA VAL A 100 -17.44 3.42 -2.12
C VAL A 100 -17.52 2.42 -3.27
N VAL A 101 -17.86 1.17 -2.97
CA VAL A 101 -17.93 0.12 -3.99
C VAL A 101 -18.97 0.43 -5.07
N PRO A 102 -20.25 0.63 -4.77
CA PRO A 102 -21.23 0.91 -5.81
C PRO A 102 -21.01 2.24 -6.54
N ARG A 103 -20.31 3.19 -5.91
CA ARG A 103 -19.94 4.46 -6.57
C ARG A 103 -18.94 4.27 -7.72
N TYR A 104 -17.92 3.45 -7.51
CA TYR A 104 -16.84 3.27 -8.48
C TYR A 104 -16.99 2.03 -9.35
N PHE A 105 -17.86 1.11 -8.95
CA PHE A 105 -18.20 -0.10 -9.68
C PHE A 105 -19.72 -0.22 -9.77
N PRO A 106 -20.37 0.50 -10.71
CA PRO A 106 -21.82 0.43 -10.89
C PRO A 106 -22.27 -1.02 -11.07
N GLY A 107 -23.28 -1.43 -10.32
CA GLY A 107 -23.82 -2.79 -10.33
C GLY A 107 -23.16 -3.77 -9.36
N LEU A 108 -22.11 -3.35 -8.62
CA LEU A 108 -21.58 -4.16 -7.54
C LEU A 108 -22.19 -3.75 -6.19
N THR A 109 -22.46 -4.73 -5.37
CA THR A 109 -22.82 -4.56 -3.96
C THR A 109 -21.57 -4.22 -3.12
N PRO A 110 -21.71 -3.67 -1.91
CA PRO A 110 -20.56 -3.39 -1.03
C PRO A 110 -19.69 -4.62 -0.76
N ASN A 111 -20.27 -5.83 -0.70
CA ASN A 111 -19.53 -7.05 -0.40
C ASN A 111 -18.73 -7.60 -1.60
N GLU A 112 -19.11 -7.20 -2.83
CA GLU A 112 -18.39 -7.57 -4.05
C GLU A 112 -17.18 -6.68 -4.33
N GLY A 113 -16.92 -5.70 -3.45
CA GLY A 113 -15.72 -4.88 -3.49
C GLY A 113 -14.89 -4.98 -2.23
N ILE A 114 -13.64 -4.58 -2.36
CA ILE A 114 -12.66 -4.61 -1.25
C ILE A 114 -11.70 -3.42 -1.38
N GLU A 115 -11.14 -2.98 -0.27
CA GLU A 115 -10.12 -1.94 -0.25
C GLU A 115 -8.72 -2.57 -0.08
N LEU A 116 -7.75 -2.20 -0.91
CA LEU A 116 -6.35 -2.44 -0.60
C LEU A 116 -5.94 -1.45 0.51
N GLY A 117 -6.22 -1.83 1.76
CA GLY A 117 -6.07 -0.96 2.92
C GLY A 117 -4.62 -0.77 3.35
N ARG A 118 -3.75 -1.75 3.10
CA ARG A 118 -2.29 -1.64 3.34
C ARG A 118 -1.51 -2.46 2.32
N LEU A 119 -0.42 -1.87 1.85
CA LEU A 119 0.66 -2.58 1.17
C LEU A 119 1.97 -2.11 1.79
N VAL A 120 2.64 -3.01 2.50
CA VAL A 120 3.84 -2.72 3.28
C VAL A 120 4.92 -3.68 2.87
N LEU A 121 5.99 -3.17 2.26
CA LEU A 121 7.16 -3.97 1.89
C LEU A 121 8.36 -3.44 2.68
N SER A 122 9.18 -4.37 3.23
CA SER A 122 10.41 -4.03 3.94
C SER A 122 11.49 -3.53 2.97
N ASP A 123 12.49 -2.87 3.52
CA ASP A 123 13.66 -2.36 2.80
C ASP A 123 14.57 -3.45 2.21
N GLU A 124 14.32 -4.70 2.54
CA GLU A 124 15.04 -5.86 2.00
C GLU A 124 14.58 -6.28 0.61
N LEU A 125 13.38 -5.86 0.21
CA LEU A 125 12.85 -6.14 -1.12
C LEU A 125 13.33 -5.09 -2.12
N ALA A 126 13.94 -5.55 -3.21
CA ALA A 126 14.39 -4.71 -4.31
C ALA A 126 13.23 -3.94 -4.97
N ALA A 127 13.56 -2.96 -5.80
CA ALA A 127 12.59 -2.21 -6.60
C ALA A 127 11.73 -3.16 -7.47
N ASN A 128 10.53 -2.70 -7.84
CA ASN A 128 9.54 -3.46 -8.63
C ASN A 128 8.92 -4.69 -7.93
N ALA A 129 9.29 -4.99 -6.69
CA ALA A 129 8.65 -6.05 -5.91
C ALA A 129 7.16 -5.77 -5.66
N GLU A 130 6.74 -4.50 -5.64
CA GLU A 130 5.34 -4.11 -5.38
C GLU A 130 4.39 -4.63 -6.44
N SER A 131 4.64 -4.34 -7.71
CA SER A 131 3.76 -4.75 -8.80
C SER A 131 3.72 -6.28 -8.95
N TRP A 132 4.85 -6.93 -8.75
CA TRP A 132 4.96 -8.38 -8.71
C TRP A 132 4.17 -9.00 -7.56
N ALA A 133 4.31 -8.45 -6.34
CA ALA A 133 3.59 -8.91 -5.15
C ALA A 133 2.09 -8.70 -5.31
N LEU A 134 1.69 -7.49 -5.72
CA LEU A 134 0.28 -7.13 -5.88
C LEU A 134 -0.43 -8.01 -6.92
N ALA A 135 0.23 -8.33 -8.03
CA ALA A 135 -0.33 -9.23 -9.03
C ALA A 135 -0.60 -10.64 -8.45
N ARG A 136 0.29 -11.15 -7.62
CA ARG A 136 0.13 -12.46 -6.95
C ARG A 136 -0.92 -12.43 -5.85
N MET A 137 -0.92 -11.38 -5.04
CA MET A 137 -1.94 -11.18 -4.01
C MET A 137 -3.34 -11.11 -4.59
N ARG A 138 -3.54 -10.44 -5.73
CA ARG A 138 -4.83 -10.39 -6.43
C ARG A 138 -5.29 -11.77 -6.89
N ARG A 139 -4.37 -12.60 -7.41
CA ARG A 139 -4.70 -14.00 -7.79
C ARG A 139 -5.10 -14.85 -6.58
N LEU A 140 -4.45 -14.66 -5.44
CA LEU A 140 -4.81 -15.35 -4.21
C LEU A 140 -6.16 -14.85 -3.68
N LEU A 141 -6.38 -13.54 -3.72
CA LEU A 141 -7.64 -12.92 -3.35
C LEU A 141 -8.82 -13.48 -4.17
N SER A 142 -8.69 -13.49 -5.51
CA SER A 142 -9.74 -14.04 -6.39
C SER A 142 -10.08 -15.50 -6.10
N LYS A 143 -9.10 -16.29 -5.63
CA LYS A 143 -9.33 -17.68 -5.24
C LYS A 143 -10.00 -17.80 -3.88
N ALA A 144 -9.61 -16.95 -2.94
CA ALA A 144 -10.12 -16.98 -1.56
C ALA A 144 -11.50 -16.32 -1.41
N LEU A 145 -11.76 -15.27 -2.18
CA LEU A 145 -13.00 -14.49 -2.17
C LEU A 145 -13.48 -14.28 -3.61
N PRO A 146 -14.05 -15.31 -4.26
CA PRO A 146 -14.45 -15.25 -5.67
C PRO A 146 -15.59 -14.26 -5.93
N GLU A 147 -16.34 -13.89 -4.90
CA GLU A 147 -17.36 -12.85 -4.98
C GLU A 147 -16.76 -11.43 -5.15
N VAL A 148 -15.50 -11.21 -4.80
CA VAL A 148 -14.85 -9.90 -4.91
C VAL A 148 -14.47 -9.61 -6.35
N ARG A 149 -15.10 -8.61 -6.94
CA ARG A 149 -14.96 -8.21 -8.35
C ARG A 149 -14.36 -6.83 -8.52
N GLY A 150 -14.33 -5.99 -7.45
CA GLY A 150 -13.79 -4.65 -7.46
C GLY A 150 -12.78 -4.42 -6.35
N ILE A 151 -11.65 -3.76 -6.66
CA ILE A 151 -10.65 -3.35 -5.66
C ILE A 151 -10.51 -1.83 -5.73
N VAL A 152 -10.68 -1.14 -4.62
CA VAL A 152 -10.34 0.27 -4.47
C VAL A 152 -9.02 0.40 -3.71
N ALA A 153 -8.24 1.44 -4.02
CA ALA A 153 -7.03 1.78 -3.28
C ALA A 153 -6.91 3.29 -3.16
N TYR A 154 -6.36 3.74 -2.06
CA TYR A 154 -6.11 5.16 -1.82
C TYR A 154 -4.61 5.43 -1.78
N CYS A 155 -4.21 6.55 -2.35
CA CYS A 155 -2.88 7.10 -2.16
C CYS A 155 -2.95 8.30 -1.21
N ASP A 156 -1.89 8.49 -0.44
CA ASP A 156 -1.75 9.63 0.46
C ASP A 156 -0.68 10.57 -0.08
N PRO A 157 -1.07 11.64 -0.81
CA PRO A 157 -0.11 12.56 -1.44
C PRO A 157 0.56 13.51 -0.43
N VAL A 158 0.18 13.45 0.84
CA VAL A 158 0.68 14.36 1.86
C VAL A 158 1.99 13.84 2.44
N GLU A 159 3.02 14.68 2.44
CA GLU A 159 4.24 14.44 3.20
C GLU A 159 3.93 14.44 4.70
N ARG A 160 4.61 13.58 5.44
CA ARG A 160 4.47 13.53 6.90
C ARG A 160 5.83 13.62 7.57
N ARG A 161 5.86 14.45 8.62
CA ARG A 161 7.02 14.63 9.48
C ARG A 161 6.65 14.28 10.93
N ASP A 162 7.62 13.87 11.71
CA ASP A 162 7.44 13.65 13.14
C ASP A 162 7.53 14.97 13.94
N GLU A 163 7.39 14.87 15.27
CA GLU A 163 7.46 16.01 16.20
C GLU A 163 8.80 16.77 16.15
N ARG A 164 9.85 16.13 15.65
CA ARG A 164 11.18 16.73 15.48
C ARG A 164 11.37 17.35 14.09
N GLY A 165 10.33 17.31 13.24
CA GLY A 165 10.37 17.80 11.87
C GLY A 165 11.07 16.84 10.89
N GLU A 166 11.47 15.64 11.32
CA GLU A 166 12.11 14.66 10.46
C GLU A 166 11.11 13.95 9.56
N LEU A 167 11.51 13.66 8.33
CA LEU A 167 10.69 13.02 7.33
C LEU A 167 10.31 11.59 7.76
N VAL A 168 9.01 11.35 7.90
CA VAL A 168 8.44 10.01 8.11
C VAL A 168 8.14 9.36 6.78
N LYS A 169 7.49 10.08 5.86
CA LYS A 169 7.24 9.65 4.48
C LYS A 169 7.03 10.85 3.56
N ARG A 170 7.39 10.70 2.29
CA ARG A 170 6.93 11.59 1.22
C ARG A 170 5.49 11.27 0.84
N GLY A 171 4.80 12.20 0.20
CA GLY A 171 3.53 11.91 -0.44
C GLY A 171 3.71 10.91 -1.59
N HIS A 172 2.68 10.12 -1.88
CA HIS A 172 2.67 9.24 -3.05
C HIS A 172 1.37 9.37 -3.85
N ILE A 173 1.48 9.31 -5.15
CA ILE A 173 0.36 9.50 -6.10
C ILE A 173 -0.16 8.18 -6.68
N GLY A 174 0.20 7.05 -6.08
CA GLY A 174 -0.30 5.73 -6.46
C GLY A 174 0.33 5.16 -7.74
N THR A 175 1.60 5.45 -8.02
CA THR A 175 2.33 4.92 -9.19
C THR A 175 2.23 3.40 -9.30
N ILE A 176 2.31 2.67 -8.19
CA ILE A 176 2.16 1.22 -8.15
C ILE A 176 0.77 0.75 -8.59
N TYR A 177 -0.26 1.53 -8.33
CA TYR A 177 -1.63 1.21 -8.76
C TYR A 177 -1.77 1.40 -10.27
N LYS A 178 -1.21 2.47 -10.83
CA LYS A 178 -1.14 2.67 -12.29
C LYS A 178 -0.36 1.55 -12.96
N ALA A 179 0.78 1.14 -12.41
CA ALA A 179 1.57 0.00 -12.90
C ALA A 179 0.81 -1.34 -12.80
N SER A 180 -0.27 -1.40 -12.03
CA SER A 180 -1.16 -2.56 -11.88
C SER A 180 -2.46 -2.42 -12.67
N ASN A 181 -2.52 -1.52 -13.66
CA ASN A 181 -3.69 -1.21 -14.50
C ASN A 181 -4.90 -0.68 -13.70
N ALA A 182 -4.67 0.01 -12.60
CA ALA A 182 -5.76 0.69 -11.89
C ALA A 182 -6.14 2.01 -12.58
N THR A 183 -7.43 2.29 -12.63
CA THR A 183 -7.97 3.53 -13.18
C THR A 183 -8.08 4.58 -12.07
N TYR A 184 -7.55 5.77 -12.32
CA TYR A 184 -7.68 6.89 -11.40
C TYR A 184 -9.10 7.44 -11.40
N GLN A 185 -9.72 7.53 -10.22
CA GLN A 185 -11.12 7.94 -10.04
C GLN A 185 -11.28 9.32 -9.37
N GLY A 186 -10.21 10.06 -9.19
CA GLY A 186 -10.24 11.39 -8.60
C GLY A 186 -9.81 11.43 -7.14
N ARG A 187 -10.10 12.55 -6.47
CA ARG A 187 -9.75 12.79 -5.06
C ARG A 187 -10.90 12.40 -4.16
N SER A 188 -10.60 11.77 -3.03
CA SER A 188 -11.57 11.59 -1.95
C SER A 188 -11.79 12.92 -1.21
N SER A 189 -12.96 13.07 -0.58
CA SER A 189 -13.23 14.19 0.31
C SER A 189 -12.25 14.22 1.47
N ALA A 190 -11.86 15.42 1.89
CA ALA A 190 -11.07 15.59 3.11
C ALA A 190 -11.86 15.05 4.32
N ARG A 191 -11.15 14.43 5.25
CA ARG A 191 -11.73 13.96 6.51
C ARG A 191 -11.04 14.66 7.67
N THR A 192 -11.81 15.30 8.53
CA THR A 192 -11.34 15.80 9.82
C THR A 192 -11.37 14.65 10.82
N LEU A 193 -10.24 14.36 11.43
CA LEU A 193 -10.14 13.42 12.53
C LEU A 193 -9.96 14.25 13.81
N TRP A 194 -10.90 14.11 14.74
CA TRP A 194 -10.74 14.63 16.09
C TRP A 194 -9.94 13.60 16.88
N MET A 195 -8.81 14.01 17.40
CA MET A 195 -8.05 13.21 18.35
C MET A 195 -8.48 13.63 19.76
N ALA A 196 -8.96 12.66 20.51
CA ALA A 196 -9.27 12.85 21.93
C ALA A 196 -8.02 12.64 22.77
#